data_e3e4bf24bac4173b765b7455459e6367
#
_entry.id   e3e4bf24bac4173b765b7455459e6367
#
_cell.length_a   1.000
_cell.length_b   1.000
_cell.length_c   1.000
_cell.angle_alpha   90.00
_cell.angle_beta   90.00
_cell.angle_gamma   90.00
#
_symmetry.space_group_name_H-M   'P 1'
#
loop_
_entity.id
_entity.type
_entity.pdbx_description
1 polymer ?
#
loop_
_entity_poly.entity_id
_entity_poly.type
_entity_poly.pdbx_seq_one_letter_code
_entity_poly.pdbx_strand_id
1 'polypeptide(L)'
;MTQQSLFGMVRNVTVCPDCKGKGKIIKEKCPDCYGTGYISNRKKIKVSIPAGIDNGQRVRLAGKGEPGINGGERGDILVEVSISRDPVFERQDMNIYSTVPISFADAALGNTIRIATVDGQVEYDVKPGTQTDTKVRLRGKGVPSIRNSQVSCLLYTSPSPRDVEESR
;
A
#
# COMPACT_ATOMS: atom_id res chain seq x y z
N MET A 1 -54.61 5.92 9.82
CA MET A 1 -55.95 5.91 10.40
C MET A 1 -55.87 6.55 11.77
N THR A 2 -56.70 7.54 12.02
CA THR A 2 -56.77 8.23 13.31
C THR A 2 -57.98 7.67 14.04
N GLN A 3 -57.77 7.01 15.16
CA GLN A 3 -58.85 6.55 16.03
C GLN A 3 -58.93 7.42 17.25
N GLN A 4 -60.15 7.91 17.55
CA GLN A 4 -60.41 8.71 18.75
C GLN A 4 -60.76 7.75 19.88
N SER A 5 -59.92 7.74 20.94
CA SER A 5 -60.18 6.98 22.15
C SER A 5 -60.49 7.92 23.29
N LEU A 6 -61.15 7.42 24.36
CA LEU A 6 -61.55 8.19 25.55
C LEU A 6 -60.38 8.88 26.28
N PHE A 7 -59.14 8.51 25.95
CA PHE A 7 -57.90 9.06 26.58
C PHE A 7 -57.02 9.88 25.65
N GLY A 8 -57.51 10.29 24.45
CA GLY A 8 -56.73 11.13 23.54
C GLY A 8 -56.63 10.54 22.10
N MET A 9 -56.06 11.35 21.19
CA MET A 9 -55.82 10.94 19.82
C MET A 9 -54.60 10.03 19.73
N VAL A 10 -54.77 8.77 19.41
CA VAL A 10 -53.68 7.84 19.11
C VAL A 10 -53.48 7.80 17.59
N ARG A 11 -52.32 8.25 17.15
CA ARG A 11 -51.94 8.21 15.73
C ARG A 11 -51.10 6.94 15.46
N ASN A 12 -51.77 5.91 14.97
CA ASN A 12 -51.09 4.70 14.51
C ASN A 12 -50.48 4.94 13.13
N VAL A 13 -49.14 5.00 13.09
CA VAL A 13 -48.40 5.04 11.84
C VAL A 13 -48.07 3.61 11.44
N THR A 14 -48.85 3.07 10.49
CA THR A 14 -48.56 1.76 9.88
C THR A 14 -47.74 1.94 8.62
N VAL A 15 -46.76 1.10 8.42
CA VAL A 15 -45.94 1.07 7.19
C VAL A 15 -46.82 0.54 6.05
N CYS A 16 -46.89 1.25 4.92
CA CYS A 16 -47.62 0.83 3.73
C CYS A 16 -47.12 -0.57 3.27
N PRO A 17 -48.03 -1.56 3.09
CA PRO A 17 -47.63 -2.92 2.66
C PRO A 17 -47.02 -2.95 1.26
N ASP A 18 -47.46 -2.05 0.36
CA ASP A 18 -47.00 -2.04 -1.04
C ASP A 18 -45.61 -1.41 -1.20
N CYS A 19 -45.39 -0.25 -0.60
CA CYS A 19 -44.12 0.45 -0.75
C CYS A 19 -43.14 0.20 0.42
N LYS A 20 -43.55 -0.42 1.51
CA LYS A 20 -42.78 -0.71 2.73
C LYS A 20 -42.03 0.53 3.22
N GLY A 21 -42.65 1.69 3.18
CA GLY A 21 -42.05 2.98 3.62
C GLY A 21 -41.19 3.67 2.55
N LYS A 22 -40.98 3.11 1.37
CA LYS A 22 -40.17 3.71 0.30
C LYS A 22 -40.85 4.85 -0.48
N GLY A 23 -42.16 5.02 -0.35
CA GLY A 23 -42.94 6.08 -1.02
C GLY A 23 -43.08 5.93 -2.53
N LYS A 24 -42.47 4.89 -3.16
CA LYS A 24 -42.51 4.61 -4.60
C LYS A 24 -42.76 3.12 -4.84
N ILE A 25 -43.54 2.80 -5.85
CA ILE A 25 -43.85 1.43 -6.28
C ILE A 25 -43.33 1.28 -7.72
N ILE A 26 -42.61 0.21 -8.00
CA ILE A 26 -42.10 -0.13 -9.32
C ILE A 26 -43.15 -0.95 -10.01
N LYS A 27 -43.85 -0.40 -11.02
CA LYS A 27 -44.86 -1.09 -11.82
C LYS A 27 -44.23 -2.10 -12.78
N GLU A 28 -43.14 -1.71 -13.47
CA GLU A 28 -42.39 -2.57 -14.38
C GLU A 28 -40.95 -2.69 -13.87
N LYS A 29 -40.50 -3.91 -13.68
CA LYS A 29 -39.14 -4.19 -13.23
C LYS A 29 -38.17 -4.18 -14.43
N CYS A 30 -37.11 -3.39 -14.37
CA CYS A 30 -36.04 -3.45 -15.36
C CYS A 30 -35.42 -4.85 -15.43
N PRO A 31 -35.20 -5.43 -16.64
CA PRO A 31 -34.60 -6.75 -16.80
C PRO A 31 -33.14 -6.84 -16.26
N ASP A 32 -32.42 -5.74 -16.24
CA ASP A 32 -31.01 -5.72 -15.82
C ASP A 32 -30.83 -5.60 -14.29
N CYS A 33 -31.65 -4.78 -13.62
CA CYS A 33 -31.53 -4.53 -12.19
C CYS A 33 -32.63 -5.15 -11.33
N TYR A 34 -33.68 -5.72 -11.93
CA TYR A 34 -34.83 -6.34 -11.24
C TYR A 34 -35.48 -5.44 -10.16
N GLY A 35 -35.39 -4.13 -10.36
CA GLY A 35 -35.97 -3.14 -9.44
C GLY A 35 -35.03 -2.69 -8.31
N THR A 36 -33.77 -3.13 -8.29
CA THR A 36 -32.75 -2.68 -7.30
C THR A 36 -32.23 -1.28 -7.61
N GLY A 37 -32.31 -0.83 -8.86
CA GLY A 37 -31.75 0.45 -9.32
C GLY A 37 -30.24 0.44 -9.53
N TYR A 38 -29.56 -0.70 -9.31
CA TYR A 38 -28.13 -0.85 -9.46
C TYR A 38 -27.77 -2.02 -10.34
N ILE A 39 -26.76 -1.84 -11.19
CA ILE A 39 -26.21 -2.88 -12.07
C ILE A 39 -24.76 -3.09 -11.67
N SER A 40 -24.36 -4.36 -11.49
CA SER A 40 -22.95 -4.70 -11.23
C SER A 40 -22.15 -4.62 -12.53
N ASN A 41 -21.14 -3.78 -12.56
CA ASN A 41 -20.27 -3.64 -13.72
C ASN A 41 -18.78 -3.72 -13.30
N ARG A 42 -18.00 -4.52 -14.02
CA ARG A 42 -16.56 -4.63 -13.80
C ARG A 42 -15.81 -3.52 -14.53
N LYS A 43 -15.11 -2.70 -13.80
CA LYS A 43 -14.27 -1.62 -14.36
C LYS A 43 -12.82 -1.79 -13.92
N LYS A 44 -11.90 -1.57 -14.85
CA LYS A 44 -10.47 -1.47 -14.54
C LYS A 44 -10.17 -0.05 -14.11
N ILE A 45 -9.59 0.12 -12.93
CA ILE A 45 -9.21 1.42 -12.38
C ILE A 45 -7.69 1.47 -12.30
N LYS A 46 -7.10 2.49 -12.92
CA LYS A 46 -5.66 2.75 -12.82
C LYS A 46 -5.38 3.49 -11.52
N VAL A 47 -4.50 2.94 -10.70
CA VAL A 47 -4.09 3.52 -9.42
C VAL A 47 -2.64 3.97 -9.55
N SER A 48 -2.34 5.21 -9.21
CA SER A 48 -0.98 5.72 -9.12
C SER A 48 -0.50 5.56 -7.68
N ILE A 49 0.52 4.75 -7.50
CA ILE A 49 1.15 4.53 -6.20
C ILE A 49 2.38 5.45 -6.12
N PRO A 50 2.46 6.35 -5.12
CA PRO A 50 3.63 7.22 -4.97
C PRO A 50 4.86 6.40 -4.55
N ALA A 51 6.02 6.81 -5.08
CA ALA A 51 7.29 6.22 -4.66
C ALA A 51 7.54 6.48 -3.18
N GLY A 52 8.15 5.51 -2.49
CA GLY A 52 8.42 5.63 -1.06
C GLY A 52 7.27 5.24 -0.13
N ILE A 53 6.12 4.81 -0.68
CA ILE A 53 4.99 4.34 0.13
C ILE A 53 5.43 3.24 1.10
N ASP A 54 4.84 3.22 2.29
CA ASP A 54 5.14 2.22 3.30
C ASP A 54 4.12 1.10 3.34
N ASN A 55 4.49 -0.02 3.96
CA ASN A 55 3.61 -1.16 4.11
C ASN A 55 2.38 -0.79 4.95
N GLY A 56 1.18 -1.22 4.53
CA GLY A 56 -0.08 -0.91 5.19
C GLY A 56 -0.60 0.51 4.94
N GLN A 57 0.09 1.33 4.17
CA GLN A 57 -0.44 2.64 3.79
C GLN A 57 -1.59 2.51 2.79
N ARG A 58 -2.53 3.46 2.86
CA ARG A 58 -3.75 3.46 2.05
C ARG A 58 -3.77 4.62 1.08
N VAL A 59 -4.05 4.32 -0.18
CA VAL A 59 -4.28 5.31 -1.24
C VAL A 59 -5.78 5.47 -1.43
N ARG A 60 -6.29 6.68 -1.28
CA ARG A 60 -7.70 7.02 -1.46
C ARG A 60 -7.99 7.38 -2.90
N LEU A 61 -8.98 6.72 -3.49
CA LEU A 61 -9.51 7.02 -4.81
C LEU A 61 -10.90 7.65 -4.65
N ALA A 62 -10.96 8.97 -4.69
CA ALA A 62 -12.19 9.71 -4.50
C ALA A 62 -13.24 9.42 -5.58
N GLY A 63 -14.49 9.22 -5.18
CA GLY A 63 -15.63 9.04 -6.07
C GLY A 63 -15.60 7.78 -6.95
N LYS A 64 -14.74 6.80 -6.64
CA LYS A 64 -14.65 5.53 -7.39
C LYS A 64 -15.35 4.36 -6.71
N GLY A 65 -15.89 4.57 -5.52
CA GLY A 65 -16.65 3.60 -4.76
C GLY A 65 -18.06 3.35 -5.28
N GLU A 66 -18.87 2.73 -4.44
CA GLU A 66 -20.27 2.43 -4.73
C GLU A 66 -21.09 3.71 -4.87
N PRO A 67 -22.16 3.68 -5.70
CA PRO A 67 -23.07 4.79 -5.81
C PRO A 67 -23.79 5.04 -4.47
N GLY A 68 -24.00 6.29 -4.13
CA GLY A 68 -24.76 6.67 -2.94
C GLY A 68 -26.23 6.26 -3.04
N ILE A 69 -26.88 6.12 -1.89
CA ILE A 69 -28.32 5.81 -1.80
C ILE A 69 -29.11 7.01 -2.30
N ASN A 70 -30.19 6.76 -3.04
CA ASN A 70 -31.11 7.78 -3.57
C ASN A 70 -30.46 8.85 -4.47
N GLY A 71 -29.42 8.48 -5.24
CA GLY A 71 -28.74 9.42 -6.14
C GLY A 71 -27.69 10.27 -5.44
N GLY A 72 -27.28 9.91 -4.22
CA GLY A 72 -26.17 10.56 -3.52
C GLY A 72 -24.82 10.38 -4.24
N GLU A 73 -23.82 11.12 -3.80
CA GLU A 73 -22.46 11.03 -4.32
C GLU A 73 -21.87 9.63 -4.14
N ARG A 74 -20.96 9.27 -5.03
CA ARG A 74 -20.24 7.99 -4.92
C ARG A 74 -19.28 8.02 -3.75
N GLY A 75 -19.17 6.88 -3.08
CA GLY A 75 -18.14 6.65 -2.07
C GLY A 75 -16.72 6.62 -2.66
N ASP A 76 -15.76 6.44 -1.80
CA ASP A 76 -14.35 6.32 -2.15
C ASP A 76 -13.88 4.87 -2.06
N ILE A 77 -12.84 4.55 -2.80
CA ILE A 77 -12.11 3.29 -2.65
C ILE A 77 -10.82 3.57 -1.89
N LEU A 78 -10.57 2.80 -0.84
CA LEU A 78 -9.30 2.79 -0.13
C LEU A 78 -8.51 1.56 -0.60
N VAL A 79 -7.36 1.80 -1.21
CA VAL A 79 -6.44 0.75 -1.66
C VAL A 79 -5.33 0.63 -0.63
N GLU A 80 -5.26 -0.47 0.07
CA GLU A 80 -4.16 -0.76 1.00
C GLU A 80 -3.00 -1.39 0.26
N VAL A 81 -1.79 -0.86 0.49
CA VAL A 81 -0.56 -1.33 -0.16
C VAL A 81 0.15 -2.31 0.75
N SER A 82 0.37 -3.51 0.25
CA SER A 82 1.19 -4.53 0.91
C SER A 82 2.50 -4.70 0.16
N ILE A 83 3.63 -4.55 0.86
CA ILE A 83 4.97 -4.66 0.28
C ILE A 83 5.53 -6.05 0.60
N SER A 84 5.90 -6.79 -0.44
CA SER A 84 6.60 -8.07 -0.27
C SER A 84 8.04 -7.84 0.17
N ARG A 85 8.59 -8.80 0.93
CA ARG A 85 9.99 -8.77 1.34
C ARG A 85 10.89 -9.08 0.15
N ASP A 86 11.99 -8.36 0.06
CA ASP A 86 13.06 -8.63 -0.90
C ASP A 86 14.15 -9.48 -0.23
N PRO A 87 14.76 -10.46 -0.92
CA PRO A 87 15.80 -11.32 -0.34
C PRO A 87 17.13 -10.61 -0.10
N VAL A 88 17.41 -9.51 -0.80
CA VAL A 88 18.67 -8.76 -0.74
C VAL A 88 18.55 -7.51 0.12
N PHE A 89 17.38 -6.85 0.05
CA PHE A 89 17.16 -5.57 0.67
C PHE A 89 16.16 -5.67 1.82
N GLU A 90 16.60 -5.25 2.99
CA GLU A 90 15.72 -5.08 4.15
C GLU A 90 15.40 -3.60 4.32
N ARG A 91 14.11 -3.26 4.26
CA ARG A 91 13.65 -1.90 4.48
C ARG A 91 13.27 -1.69 5.93
N GLN A 92 13.84 -0.66 6.55
CA GLN A 92 13.45 -0.17 7.87
C GLN A 92 13.11 1.32 7.73
N ASP A 93 11.82 1.62 7.76
CA ASP A 93 11.27 2.95 7.49
C ASP A 93 11.72 3.50 6.12
N MET A 94 12.58 4.50 6.12
CA MET A 94 13.11 5.13 4.91
C MET A 94 14.53 4.64 4.56
N ASN A 95 15.13 3.85 5.42
CA ASN A 95 16.47 3.28 5.19
C ASN A 95 16.36 1.90 4.58
N ILE A 96 17.36 1.56 3.78
CA ILE A 96 17.52 0.22 3.21
C ILE A 96 18.79 -0.36 3.76
N TYR A 97 18.74 -1.62 4.13
CA TYR A 97 19.87 -2.41 4.59
C TYR A 97 20.12 -3.53 3.61
N SER A 98 21.38 -3.78 3.28
CA SER A 98 21.79 -4.94 2.52
C SER A 98 23.09 -5.49 3.08
N THR A 99 23.33 -6.78 2.91
CA THR A 99 24.57 -7.43 3.30
C THR A 99 25.30 -7.86 2.05
N VAL A 100 26.54 -7.42 1.90
CA VAL A 100 27.39 -7.76 0.76
C VAL A 100 28.53 -8.64 1.27
N PRO A 101 28.61 -9.92 0.83
CA PRO A 101 29.74 -10.78 1.17
C PRO A 101 30.99 -10.35 0.39
N ILE A 102 32.09 -10.21 1.10
CA ILE A 102 33.41 -9.92 0.53
C ILE A 102 34.41 -11.00 0.93
N SER A 103 35.49 -11.16 0.16
CA SER A 103 36.55 -12.09 0.53
C SER A 103 37.42 -11.52 1.67
N PHE A 104 38.05 -12.40 2.43
CA PHE A 104 39.00 -11.97 3.46
C PHE A 104 40.17 -11.16 2.86
N ALA A 105 40.63 -11.52 1.67
CA ALA A 105 41.69 -10.78 0.97
C ALA A 105 41.25 -9.35 0.63
N ASP A 106 40.03 -9.16 0.14
CA ASP A 106 39.50 -7.82 -0.15
C ASP A 106 39.33 -6.97 1.11
N ALA A 107 38.95 -7.59 2.22
CA ALA A 107 38.85 -6.91 3.50
C ALA A 107 40.22 -6.51 4.06
N ALA A 108 41.23 -7.36 3.89
CA ALA A 108 42.59 -7.12 4.42
C ALA A 108 43.40 -6.12 3.57
N LEU A 109 43.38 -6.28 2.28
CA LEU A 109 44.18 -5.50 1.33
C LEU A 109 43.46 -4.27 0.80
N GLY A 110 42.12 -4.27 0.88
CA GLY A 110 41.30 -3.30 0.22
C GLY A 110 41.04 -3.67 -1.25
N ASN A 111 39.86 -3.37 -1.71
CA ASN A 111 39.45 -3.59 -3.11
C ASN A 111 38.23 -2.75 -3.45
N THR A 112 38.02 -2.50 -4.74
CA THR A 112 36.76 -1.89 -5.23
C THR A 112 35.74 -2.97 -5.48
N ILE A 113 34.63 -2.90 -4.77
CA ILE A 113 33.51 -3.85 -4.91
C ILE A 113 32.29 -3.17 -5.53
N ARG A 114 31.42 -3.97 -6.17
CA ARG A 114 30.15 -3.50 -6.69
C ARG A 114 29.04 -3.87 -5.73
N ILE A 115 28.36 -2.85 -5.23
CA ILE A 115 27.24 -2.97 -4.32
C ILE A 115 25.94 -2.79 -5.09
N ALA A 116 25.03 -3.75 -4.97
CA ALA A 116 23.69 -3.61 -5.51
C ALA A 116 22.91 -2.55 -4.72
N THR A 117 22.26 -1.65 -5.44
CA THR A 117 21.35 -0.64 -4.88
C THR A 117 20.01 -0.74 -5.61
N VAL A 118 18.98 -0.08 -5.09
CA VAL A 118 17.64 -0.06 -5.73
C VAL A 118 17.69 0.57 -7.13
N ASP A 119 18.59 1.53 -7.36
CA ASP A 119 18.74 2.23 -8.64
C ASP A 119 19.76 1.57 -9.59
N GLY A 120 20.39 0.47 -9.18
CA GLY A 120 21.44 -0.21 -9.96
C GLY A 120 22.66 -0.58 -9.11
N GLN A 121 23.82 -0.64 -9.71
CA GLN A 121 25.06 -0.99 -9.03
C GLN A 121 25.91 0.26 -8.79
N VAL A 122 26.57 0.31 -7.62
CA VAL A 122 27.52 1.39 -7.24
C VAL A 122 28.83 0.74 -6.87
N GLU A 123 29.94 1.30 -7.35
CA GLU A 123 31.28 0.91 -6.96
C GLU A 123 31.63 1.57 -5.64
N TYR A 124 32.19 0.78 -4.75
CA TYR A 124 32.63 1.20 -3.42
C TYR A 124 34.02 0.67 -3.11
N ASP A 125 34.89 1.55 -2.67
CA ASP A 125 36.27 1.21 -2.29
C ASP A 125 36.34 0.75 -0.83
N VAL A 126 36.55 -0.54 -0.63
CA VAL A 126 36.77 -1.14 0.69
C VAL A 126 38.17 -0.76 1.17
N LYS A 127 38.24 -0.16 2.34
CA LYS A 127 39.54 0.22 2.93
C LYS A 127 40.26 -1.02 3.47
N PRO A 128 41.61 -1.06 3.36
CA PRO A 128 42.39 -2.10 4.00
C PRO A 128 42.11 -2.20 5.50
N GLY A 129 41.99 -3.42 6.01
CA GLY A 129 41.69 -3.67 7.43
C GLY A 129 40.23 -3.49 7.82
N THR A 130 39.30 -3.50 6.86
CA THR A 130 37.85 -3.45 7.14
C THR A 130 37.41 -4.68 7.94
N GLN A 131 36.79 -4.44 9.09
CA GLN A 131 36.30 -5.48 9.98
C GLN A 131 34.95 -6.02 9.56
N THR A 132 34.65 -7.25 10.01
CA THR A 132 33.31 -7.85 9.85
C THR A 132 32.24 -6.92 10.41
N ASP A 133 31.08 -6.88 9.78
CA ASP A 133 29.92 -6.06 10.16
C ASP A 133 30.15 -4.54 10.19
N THR A 134 31.20 -4.06 9.53
CA THR A 134 31.40 -2.63 9.32
C THR A 134 30.27 -2.07 8.48
N LYS A 135 29.53 -1.10 9.02
CA LYS A 135 28.41 -0.48 8.31
C LYS A 135 28.88 0.66 7.42
N VAL A 136 28.64 0.54 6.14
CA VAL A 136 28.92 1.56 5.13
C VAL A 136 27.64 2.28 4.76
N ARG A 137 27.69 3.60 4.67
CA ARG A 137 26.55 4.45 4.40
C ARG A 137 26.63 5.09 3.02
N LEU A 138 25.73 4.70 2.12
CA LEU A 138 25.59 5.28 0.79
C LEU A 138 24.44 6.31 0.81
N ARG A 139 24.82 7.59 0.70
CA ARG A 139 23.83 8.68 0.68
C ARG A 139 23.06 8.72 -0.63
N GLY A 140 21.77 9.04 -0.56
CA GLY A 140 20.93 9.20 -1.74
C GLY A 140 20.54 7.90 -2.44
N LYS A 141 20.79 6.73 -1.85
CA LYS A 141 20.49 5.40 -2.41
C LYS A 141 19.42 4.64 -1.64
N GLY A 142 18.79 5.27 -0.66
CA GLY A 142 17.66 4.70 0.08
C GLY A 142 16.31 5.01 -0.55
N VAL A 143 15.22 4.86 0.24
CA VAL A 143 13.85 5.10 -0.21
C VAL A 143 13.61 6.60 -0.38
N PRO A 144 12.99 7.05 -1.51
CA PRO A 144 12.59 8.43 -1.66
C PRO A 144 11.47 8.79 -0.68
N SER A 145 11.48 10.02 -0.17
CA SER A 145 10.42 10.49 0.71
C SER A 145 9.14 10.78 -0.07
N ILE A 146 7.98 10.35 0.43
CA ILE A 146 6.67 10.65 -0.16
C ILE A 146 6.41 12.17 -0.23
N ARG A 147 6.92 12.92 0.75
CA ARG A 147 6.74 14.39 0.83
C ARG A 147 7.69 15.15 -0.07
N ASN A 148 8.87 14.60 -0.32
CA ASN A 148 9.89 15.22 -1.16
C ASN A 148 10.67 14.13 -1.91
N SER A 149 10.32 13.90 -3.16
CA SER A 149 10.92 12.84 -4.00
C SER A 149 12.43 13.06 -4.28
N GLN A 150 12.96 14.27 -4.04
CA GLN A 150 14.38 14.56 -4.21
C GLN A 150 15.22 14.14 -2.99
N VAL A 151 14.59 13.85 -1.86
CA VAL A 151 15.27 13.41 -0.65
C VAL A 151 15.19 11.90 -0.58
N SER A 152 16.24 11.22 -1.01
CA SER A 152 16.44 9.79 -0.78
C SER A 152 17.21 9.58 0.51
N CYS A 153 16.77 8.63 1.34
CA CYS A 153 17.43 8.27 2.57
C CYS A 153 18.69 7.41 2.32
N LEU A 154 19.14 6.73 3.31
CA LEU A 154 20.45 6.08 3.33
C LEU A 154 20.29 4.59 2.98
N LEU A 155 21.23 4.07 2.21
CA LEU A 155 21.47 2.64 2.08
C LEU A 155 22.62 2.28 3.03
N TYR A 156 22.39 1.35 3.95
CA TYR A 156 23.41 0.78 4.80
C TYR A 156 23.78 -0.60 4.25
N THR A 157 25.05 -0.84 4.09
CA THR A 157 25.56 -2.15 3.72
C THR A 157 26.58 -2.61 4.75
N SER A 158 26.57 -3.88 5.07
CA SER A 158 27.51 -4.50 5.96
C SER A 158 28.31 -5.52 5.15
N PRO A 159 29.57 -5.24 4.77
CA PRO A 159 30.42 -6.26 4.18
C PRO A 159 30.72 -7.32 5.24
N SER A 160 30.39 -8.57 4.93
CA SER A 160 30.72 -9.71 5.78
C SER A 160 31.63 -10.64 5.00
N PRO A 161 32.84 -10.97 5.50
CA PRO A 161 33.67 -12.00 4.88
C PRO A 161 32.92 -13.31 4.94
N ARG A 162 32.78 -14.00 3.81
CA ARG A 162 32.35 -15.39 3.78
C ARG A 162 33.51 -16.24 4.26
N ASP A 163 33.29 -17.01 5.32
CA ASP A 163 34.08 -18.17 5.58
C ASP A 163 33.86 -19.10 4.39
N VAL A 164 34.89 -19.31 3.61
CA VAL A 164 34.88 -20.32 2.56
C VAL A 164 34.89 -21.65 3.29
N GLU A 165 33.71 -22.22 3.55
CA GLU A 165 33.64 -23.65 3.86
C GLU A 165 34.15 -24.39 2.61
N GLU A 166 35.39 -24.81 2.68
CA GLU A 166 35.93 -25.82 1.78
C GLU A 166 35.04 -27.07 1.92
N SER A 167 34.12 -27.23 0.97
CA SER A 167 33.46 -28.52 0.79
C SER A 167 34.51 -29.51 0.31
N ARG A 168 34.94 -30.38 1.20
CA ARG A 168 35.58 -31.64 0.90
C ARG A 168 34.60 -32.63 0.26
#